data_d94c496adc7d4dd76074153487459d01
#
_entry.id   d94c496adc7d4dd76074153487459d01
#
_cell.length_a   1.000
_cell.length_b   1.000
_cell.length_c   1.000
_cell.angle_alpha   90.00
_cell.angle_beta   90.00
_cell.angle_gamma   90.00
#
_symmetry.space_group_name_H-M   'P 1'
#
loop_
_entity.id
_entity.type
_entity.pdbx_description
1 polymer ?
#
loop_
_entity_poly.entity_id
_entity_poly.type
_entity_poly.pdbx_seq_one_letter_code
_entity_poly.pdbx_strand_id
1 'polypeptide(L)'
;EMCIRDRLKAALRSRPRYIIIGEIRGVEGATAFQAMQTGHPVIATFHASSIVKMIQRFTGDPINVPIRFFDNLNFAIFQEVVEAPGGGIARRITGIDEVIGYNKHSDGVLTRGMFEWDPVKDKHYFRGMFQSHLLENKIAAMAGFANKRDIYDEMIRRADAIQRMTDRDLTHYDDVFDLLGLYYTNGWDHFSRAIDTWVGINHN
;
A
#
# COMPACT_ATOMS: atom_id res chain seq x y z
N GLU A 1 27.26 -16.82 2.06
CA GLU A 1 26.23 -15.75 2.01
C GLU A 1 24.88 -16.29 2.46
N MET A 2 24.29 -15.69 3.49
CA MET A 2 22.99 -16.12 4.01
C MET A 2 21.88 -15.75 3.00
N CYS A 3 21.09 -16.72 2.56
CA CYS A 3 20.05 -16.47 1.56
C CYS A 3 18.93 -15.57 2.13
N ILE A 4 18.15 -14.92 1.26
CA ILE A 4 17.04 -14.01 1.67
C ILE A 4 16.07 -14.70 2.62
N ARG A 5 15.76 -15.97 2.36
CA ARG A 5 14.88 -16.78 3.23
C ARG A 5 15.39 -16.89 4.66
N ASP A 6 16.69 -17.11 4.84
CA ASP A 6 17.27 -17.30 6.17
C ASP A 6 17.39 -15.96 6.93
N ARG A 7 17.67 -14.86 6.20
CA ARG A 7 17.60 -13.50 6.75
C ARG A 7 16.19 -13.16 7.22
N LEU A 8 15.16 -13.53 6.44
CA LEU A 8 13.77 -13.31 6.80
C LEU A 8 13.38 -14.12 8.05
N LYS A 9 13.78 -15.38 8.15
CA LYS A 9 13.59 -16.20 9.36
C LYS A 9 14.28 -15.62 10.58
N ALA A 10 15.49 -15.07 10.42
CA ALA A 10 16.21 -14.39 11.48
C ALA A 10 15.46 -13.09 11.92
N ALA A 11 14.97 -12.30 10.95
CA ALA A 11 14.19 -11.10 11.23
C ALA A 11 12.93 -11.40 12.05
N LEU A 12 12.22 -12.49 11.78
CA LEU A 12 11.03 -12.89 12.55
C LEU A 12 11.33 -13.10 14.04
N ARG A 13 12.55 -13.57 14.39
CA ARG A 13 12.96 -13.75 15.79
C ARG A 13 13.18 -12.41 16.51
N SER A 14 13.52 -11.36 15.78
CA SER A 14 13.76 -10.02 16.31
C SER A 14 12.47 -9.22 16.54
N ARG A 15 11.30 -9.76 16.15
CA ARG A 15 9.97 -9.14 16.26
C ARG A 15 9.94 -7.69 15.75
N PRO A 16 10.35 -7.43 14.49
CA PRO A 16 10.35 -6.09 13.93
C PRO A 16 8.91 -5.57 13.77
N ARG A 17 8.74 -4.25 13.82
CA ARG A 17 7.43 -3.63 13.56
C ARG A 17 7.01 -3.76 12.10
N TYR A 18 7.95 -3.79 11.16
CA TYR A 18 7.75 -3.97 9.73
C TYR A 18 8.84 -4.85 9.15
N ILE A 19 8.48 -5.66 8.16
CA ILE A 19 9.41 -6.43 7.34
C ILE A 19 9.33 -5.87 5.93
N ILE A 20 10.44 -5.35 5.42
CA ILE A 20 10.54 -4.83 4.06
C ILE A 20 11.42 -5.77 3.26
N ILE A 21 10.87 -6.38 2.21
CA ILE A 21 11.57 -7.29 1.30
C ILE A 21 11.76 -6.56 -0.02
N GLY A 22 13.02 -6.33 -0.40
CA GLY A 22 13.35 -5.59 -1.62
C GLY A 22 12.71 -6.19 -2.86
N GLU A 23 12.74 -7.54 -3.01
CA GLU A 23 12.06 -8.26 -4.08
C GLU A 23 11.84 -9.72 -3.69
N ILE A 24 10.68 -10.25 -4.06
CA ILE A 24 10.39 -11.70 -3.97
C ILE A 24 10.54 -12.30 -5.36
N ARG A 25 11.41 -13.32 -5.47
CA ARG A 25 11.67 -14.05 -6.72
C ARG A 25 11.41 -15.54 -6.63
N GLY A 26 11.46 -16.10 -5.42
CA GLY A 26 11.44 -17.55 -5.21
C GLY A 26 10.81 -17.95 -3.87
N VAL A 27 11.34 -19.00 -3.27
CA VAL A 27 10.80 -19.66 -2.05
C VAL A 27 10.67 -18.74 -0.83
N GLU A 28 11.37 -17.61 -0.78
CA GLU A 28 11.23 -16.60 0.26
C GLU A 28 9.80 -16.01 0.32
N GLY A 29 9.06 -16.07 -0.79
CA GLY A 29 7.67 -15.66 -0.84
C GLY A 29 6.78 -16.43 0.13
N ALA A 30 6.95 -17.75 0.23
CA ALA A 30 6.23 -18.55 1.21
C ALA A 30 6.57 -18.14 2.65
N THR A 31 7.83 -17.79 2.93
CA THR A 31 8.24 -17.30 4.25
C THR A 31 7.64 -15.90 4.55
N ALA A 32 7.53 -15.03 3.53
CA ALA A 32 6.85 -13.73 3.67
C ALA A 32 5.38 -13.89 4.05
N PHE A 33 4.66 -14.81 3.41
CA PHE A 33 3.27 -15.10 3.76
C PHE A 33 3.14 -15.72 5.17
N GLN A 34 4.08 -16.57 5.58
CA GLN A 34 4.14 -17.07 6.97
C GLN A 34 4.34 -15.94 7.97
N ALA A 35 5.18 -14.95 7.64
CA ALA A 35 5.37 -13.76 8.47
C ALA A 35 4.07 -12.97 8.63
N MET A 36 3.33 -12.75 7.55
CA MET A 36 2.02 -12.09 7.58
C MET A 36 1.02 -12.87 8.46
N GLN A 37 0.99 -14.20 8.37
CA GLN A 37 0.12 -15.05 9.21
C GLN A 37 0.44 -14.94 10.70
N THR A 38 1.69 -14.66 11.06
CA THR A 38 2.11 -14.46 12.45
C THR A 38 1.96 -13.02 12.92
N GLY A 39 1.28 -12.17 12.12
CA GLY A 39 0.95 -10.79 12.49
C GLY A 39 2.03 -9.76 12.19
N HIS A 40 3.08 -10.10 11.41
CA HIS A 40 4.07 -9.13 11.01
C HIS A 40 3.61 -8.37 9.75
N PRO A 41 3.55 -7.03 9.78
CA PRO A 41 3.34 -6.25 8.56
C PRO A 41 4.49 -6.46 7.58
N VAL A 42 4.17 -6.83 6.35
CA VAL A 42 5.15 -7.08 5.29
C VAL A 42 4.89 -6.15 4.11
N ILE A 43 5.95 -5.52 3.63
CA ILE A 43 5.98 -4.75 2.39
C ILE A 43 7.00 -5.41 1.48
N ALA A 44 6.62 -5.75 0.26
CA ALA A 44 7.50 -6.40 -0.69
C ALA A 44 7.25 -5.91 -2.11
N THR A 45 8.28 -5.99 -2.97
CA THR A 45 8.08 -5.84 -4.41
C THR A 45 8.06 -7.20 -5.09
N PHE A 46 7.31 -7.28 -6.17
CA PHE A 46 7.13 -8.50 -6.95
C PHE A 46 6.80 -8.15 -8.41
N HIS A 47 7.40 -8.85 -9.34
CA HIS A 47 7.11 -8.64 -10.76
C HIS A 47 5.87 -9.39 -11.22
N ALA A 48 4.77 -8.69 -11.44
CA ALA A 48 3.56 -9.22 -12.05
C ALA A 48 2.80 -8.09 -12.77
N SER A 49 2.15 -8.39 -13.88
CA SER A 49 1.40 -7.42 -14.68
C SER A 49 -0.06 -7.24 -14.21
N SER A 50 -0.53 -8.06 -13.27
CA SER A 50 -1.88 -7.97 -12.71
C SER A 50 -2.00 -8.79 -11.43
N ILE A 51 -3.06 -8.54 -10.66
CA ILE A 51 -3.37 -9.30 -9.45
C ILE A 51 -3.55 -10.79 -9.74
N VAL A 52 -4.17 -11.16 -10.86
CA VAL A 52 -4.36 -12.54 -11.27
C VAL A 52 -3.02 -13.24 -11.53
N LYS A 53 -2.14 -12.58 -12.30
CA LYS A 53 -0.79 -13.10 -12.58
C LYS A 53 0.06 -13.18 -11.31
N MET A 54 -0.08 -12.23 -10.40
CA MET A 54 0.59 -12.26 -9.11
C MET A 54 0.15 -13.49 -8.31
N ILE A 55 -1.15 -13.74 -8.16
CA ILE A 55 -1.69 -14.89 -7.45
C ILE A 55 -1.20 -16.20 -8.07
N GLN A 56 -1.29 -16.33 -9.40
CA GLN A 56 -0.80 -17.53 -10.12
C GLN A 56 0.68 -17.82 -9.85
N ARG A 57 1.53 -16.78 -9.85
CA ARG A 57 2.97 -16.97 -9.59
C ARG A 57 3.28 -17.30 -8.14
N PHE A 58 2.56 -16.72 -7.19
CA PHE A 58 2.74 -17.05 -5.78
C PHE A 58 2.26 -18.46 -5.44
N THR A 59 1.19 -18.93 -6.07
CA THR A 59 0.64 -20.27 -5.83
C THR A 59 1.38 -21.37 -6.60
N GLY A 60 2.10 -21.01 -7.66
CA GLY A 60 2.90 -21.94 -8.48
C GLY A 60 4.33 -22.10 -8.00
N ASP A 61 5.03 -23.07 -8.64
CA ASP A 61 6.46 -23.31 -8.41
C ASP A 61 7.31 -22.09 -8.82
N PRO A 62 8.39 -21.78 -8.10
CA PRO A 62 8.92 -22.44 -6.91
C PRO A 62 8.41 -21.88 -5.58
N ILE A 63 7.46 -20.93 -5.59
CA ILE A 63 7.03 -20.18 -4.39
C ILE A 63 6.06 -21.01 -3.55
N ASN A 64 5.06 -21.61 -4.18
CA ASN A 64 4.10 -22.56 -3.59
C ASN A 64 3.37 -22.03 -2.34
N VAL A 65 2.90 -20.78 -2.37
CA VAL A 65 2.05 -20.24 -1.30
C VAL A 65 0.67 -20.88 -1.38
N PRO A 66 0.16 -21.50 -0.31
CA PRO A 66 -1.22 -21.99 -0.31
C PRO A 66 -2.20 -20.84 -0.56
N ILE A 67 -3.13 -21.03 -1.50
CA ILE A 67 -4.07 -19.97 -1.94
C ILE A 67 -4.84 -19.33 -0.79
N ARG A 68 -5.19 -20.10 0.24
CA ARG A 68 -5.87 -19.61 1.46
C ARG A 68 -5.04 -18.61 2.28
N PHE A 69 -3.73 -18.51 2.06
CA PHE A 69 -2.88 -17.57 2.79
C PHE A 69 -3.02 -16.15 2.27
N PHE A 70 -3.66 -15.97 1.11
CA PHE A 70 -3.96 -14.64 0.56
C PHE A 70 -4.90 -13.80 1.43
N ASP A 71 -5.59 -14.38 2.41
CA ASP A 71 -6.33 -13.63 3.43
C ASP A 71 -5.44 -12.66 4.22
N ASN A 72 -4.14 -12.89 4.24
CA ASN A 72 -3.16 -12.05 4.93
C ASN A 72 -2.60 -10.92 4.04
N LEU A 73 -2.78 -10.99 2.73
CA LEU A 73 -2.42 -9.90 1.83
C LEU A 73 -3.55 -8.86 1.81
N ASN A 74 -3.22 -7.60 2.00
CA ASN A 74 -4.22 -6.54 2.06
C ASN A 74 -4.50 -5.92 0.69
N PHE A 75 -3.45 -5.53 -0.03
CA PHE A 75 -3.58 -4.90 -1.34
C PHE A 75 -2.29 -5.07 -2.16
N ALA A 76 -2.43 -4.91 -3.46
CA ALA A 76 -1.33 -4.87 -4.42
C ALA A 76 -1.38 -3.55 -5.20
N ILE A 77 -0.22 -2.91 -5.36
CA ILE A 77 -0.04 -1.70 -6.15
C ILE A 77 0.68 -2.09 -7.43
N PHE A 78 0.09 -1.78 -8.58
CA PHE A 78 0.68 -2.00 -9.90
C PHE A 78 1.28 -0.70 -10.41
N GLN A 79 2.57 -0.73 -10.69
CA GLN A 79 3.30 0.41 -11.22
C GLN A 79 3.95 0.01 -12.55
N GLU A 80 3.71 0.79 -13.58
CA GLU A 80 4.18 0.50 -14.92
C GLU A 80 4.88 1.71 -15.54
N VAL A 81 5.70 1.42 -16.54
CA VAL A 81 6.25 2.43 -17.44
C VAL A 81 5.26 2.61 -18.58
N VAL A 82 4.78 3.83 -18.76
CA VAL A 82 3.74 4.17 -19.75
C VAL A 82 4.20 5.31 -20.64
N GLU A 83 3.57 5.45 -21.79
CA GLU A 83 3.67 6.67 -22.59
C GLU A 83 2.74 7.73 -22.00
N ALA A 84 3.29 8.89 -21.66
CA ALA A 84 2.51 10.00 -21.11
C ALA A 84 1.68 10.71 -22.20
N PRO A 85 0.47 11.20 -21.90
CA PRO A 85 -0.30 12.04 -22.80
C PRO A 85 0.50 13.32 -23.16
N GLY A 86 1.04 13.51 -24.22
CA GLY A 86 1.93 14.62 -24.60
C GLY A 86 3.33 14.16 -24.96
N GLY A 87 3.57 12.87 -24.94
CA GLY A 87 4.80 12.21 -25.35
C GLY A 87 5.80 12.03 -24.20
N GLY A 88 6.68 11.06 -24.39
CA GLY A 88 7.69 10.70 -23.41
C GLY A 88 7.28 9.54 -22.51
N ILE A 89 8.27 9.04 -21.77
CA ILE A 89 8.10 7.88 -20.88
C ILE A 89 7.88 8.37 -19.45
N ALA A 90 6.85 7.85 -18.81
CA ALA A 90 6.54 8.14 -17.40
C ALA A 90 6.29 6.84 -16.62
N ARG A 91 6.39 6.90 -15.29
CA ARG A 91 5.93 5.84 -14.40
C ARG A 91 4.60 6.23 -13.80
N ARG A 92 3.63 5.31 -13.84
CA ARG A 92 2.31 5.51 -13.23
C ARG A 92 1.91 4.31 -12.40
N ILE A 93 1.19 4.56 -11.34
CA ILE A 93 0.43 3.51 -10.65
C ILE A 93 -0.78 3.25 -11.54
N THR A 94 -0.81 2.10 -12.23
CA THR A 94 -1.89 1.74 -13.16
C THR A 94 -3.11 1.19 -12.44
N GLY A 95 -2.92 0.64 -11.22
CA GLY A 95 -4.01 0.14 -10.40
C GLY A 95 -3.60 -0.15 -8.97
N ILE A 96 -4.58 -0.15 -8.09
CA ILE A 96 -4.46 -0.68 -6.73
C ILE A 96 -5.62 -1.63 -6.51
N ASP A 97 -5.29 -2.90 -6.30
CA ASP A 97 -6.26 -3.96 -6.04
C ASP A 97 -6.24 -4.36 -4.56
N GLU A 98 -7.41 -4.37 -3.96
CA GLU A 98 -7.64 -4.87 -2.63
C GLU A 98 -7.87 -6.38 -2.66
N VAL A 99 -7.27 -7.10 -1.73
CA VAL A 99 -7.52 -8.53 -1.50
C VAL A 99 -8.58 -8.68 -0.40
N ILE A 100 -9.75 -9.17 -0.78
CA ILE A 100 -10.88 -9.37 0.14
C ILE A 100 -10.68 -10.66 0.93
N GLY A 101 -10.21 -11.72 0.27
CA GLY A 101 -9.87 -12.98 0.90
C GLY A 101 -10.11 -14.20 0.03
N TYR A 102 -9.85 -15.37 0.61
CA TYR A 102 -10.06 -16.66 -0.03
C TYR A 102 -11.55 -17.04 -0.04
N ASN A 103 -12.03 -17.46 -1.20
CA ASN A 103 -13.39 -17.98 -1.37
C ASN A 103 -13.37 -19.49 -1.55
N LYS A 104 -13.93 -20.22 -0.58
CA LYS A 104 -14.00 -21.69 -0.58
C LYS A 104 -14.85 -22.26 -1.72
N HIS A 105 -15.87 -21.53 -2.18
CA HIS A 105 -16.77 -22.02 -3.22
C HIS A 105 -16.14 -21.99 -4.62
N SER A 106 -15.33 -20.97 -4.90
CA SER A 106 -14.63 -20.83 -6.17
C SER A 106 -13.19 -21.35 -6.14
N ASP A 107 -12.71 -21.79 -4.97
CA ASP A 107 -11.30 -22.11 -4.71
C ASP A 107 -10.35 -21.01 -5.25
N GLY A 108 -10.71 -19.75 -4.99
CA GLY A 108 -10.03 -18.59 -5.54
C GLY A 108 -9.87 -17.45 -4.54
N VAL A 109 -9.14 -16.44 -4.94
CA VAL A 109 -8.96 -15.20 -4.16
C VAL A 109 -9.91 -14.12 -4.72
N LEU A 110 -10.74 -13.56 -3.85
CA LEU A 110 -11.57 -12.42 -4.18
C LEU A 110 -10.73 -11.15 -4.08
N THR A 111 -10.74 -10.36 -5.15
CA THR A 111 -10.05 -9.08 -5.24
C THR A 111 -10.99 -8.00 -5.77
N ARG A 112 -10.63 -6.74 -5.54
CA ARG A 112 -11.38 -5.58 -6.04
C ARG A 112 -10.43 -4.47 -6.42
N GLY A 113 -10.57 -3.94 -7.64
CA GLY A 113 -9.88 -2.74 -8.07
C GLY A 113 -10.38 -1.51 -7.33
N MET A 114 -9.49 -0.84 -6.61
CA MET A 114 -9.80 0.33 -5.78
C MET A 114 -9.41 1.62 -6.46
N PHE A 115 -8.27 1.64 -7.16
CA PHE A 115 -7.81 2.77 -7.95
C PHE A 115 -7.50 2.30 -9.36
N GLU A 116 -7.83 3.15 -10.32
CA GLU A 116 -7.63 2.92 -11.74
C GLU A 116 -7.03 4.17 -12.37
N TRP A 117 -6.00 4.00 -13.18
CA TRP A 117 -5.41 5.07 -13.97
C TRP A 117 -6.09 5.17 -15.34
N ASP A 118 -6.50 6.38 -15.70
CA ASP A 118 -7.03 6.69 -17.04
C ASP A 118 -5.86 7.19 -17.92
N PRO A 119 -5.45 6.42 -18.94
CA PRO A 119 -4.32 6.79 -19.77
C PRO A 119 -4.61 8.00 -20.68
N VAL A 120 -5.89 8.29 -20.98
CA VAL A 120 -6.27 9.41 -21.83
C VAL A 120 -6.17 10.73 -21.10
N LYS A 121 -6.58 10.74 -19.83
CA LYS A 121 -6.62 11.96 -18.99
C LYS A 121 -5.41 12.09 -18.06
N ASP A 122 -4.57 11.06 -18.00
CA ASP A 122 -3.48 10.93 -17.01
C ASP A 122 -3.95 11.19 -15.57
N LYS A 123 -5.08 10.58 -15.21
CA LYS A 123 -5.70 10.75 -13.90
C LYS A 123 -6.00 9.43 -13.24
N HIS A 124 -5.91 9.42 -11.92
CA HIS A 124 -6.31 8.29 -11.09
C HIS A 124 -7.73 8.49 -10.57
N TYR A 125 -8.53 7.44 -10.63
CA TYR A 125 -9.90 7.42 -10.09
C TYR A 125 -10.01 6.43 -8.94
N PHE A 126 -10.54 6.87 -7.82
CA PHE A 126 -10.92 6.01 -6.73
C PHE A 126 -12.28 5.35 -7.01
N ARG A 127 -12.30 4.03 -7.15
CA ARG A 127 -13.50 3.23 -7.44
C ARG A 127 -14.11 2.58 -6.19
N GLY A 128 -13.42 2.67 -5.06
CA GLY A 128 -13.75 1.97 -3.83
C GLY A 128 -14.69 2.70 -2.86
N MET A 129 -15.28 3.84 -3.24
CA MET A 129 -16.14 4.61 -2.35
C MET A 129 -17.30 3.75 -1.83
N PHE A 130 -17.39 3.64 -0.50
CA PHE A 130 -18.38 2.82 0.21
C PHE A 130 -18.38 1.32 -0.16
N GLN A 131 -17.26 0.81 -0.66
CA GLN A 131 -17.12 -0.58 -1.09
C GLN A 131 -15.81 -1.25 -0.64
N SER A 132 -14.91 -0.54 0.02
CA SER A 132 -13.64 -1.10 0.47
C SER A 132 -13.83 -2.01 1.66
N HIS A 133 -13.46 -3.27 1.51
CA HIS A 133 -13.39 -4.22 2.60
C HIS A 133 -12.31 -3.83 3.62
N LEU A 134 -11.14 -3.42 3.11
CA LEU A 134 -9.99 -3.05 3.94
C LEU A 134 -10.31 -1.80 4.77
N LEU A 135 -10.78 -0.73 4.13
CA LEU A 135 -11.10 0.53 4.81
C LEU A 135 -12.22 0.32 5.84
N GLU A 136 -13.35 -0.28 5.44
CA GLU A 136 -14.52 -0.39 6.29
C GLU A 136 -14.39 -1.47 7.38
N ASN A 137 -13.85 -2.64 7.05
CA ASN A 137 -13.93 -3.79 7.97
C ASN A 137 -12.61 -4.03 8.73
N LYS A 138 -11.49 -3.48 8.27
CA LYS A 138 -10.21 -3.59 8.99
C LYS A 138 -9.79 -2.25 9.59
N ILE A 139 -9.58 -1.21 8.76
CA ILE A 139 -8.99 0.06 9.22
C ILE A 139 -9.97 0.84 10.11
N ALA A 140 -11.23 1.02 9.68
CA ALA A 140 -12.22 1.76 10.48
C ALA A 140 -12.46 1.11 11.84
N ALA A 141 -12.53 -0.24 11.88
CA ALA A 141 -12.68 -0.98 13.11
C ALA A 141 -11.49 -0.79 14.06
N MET A 142 -10.25 -0.88 13.54
CA MET A 142 -9.03 -0.68 14.32
C MET A 142 -8.85 0.76 14.80
N ALA A 143 -9.31 1.75 14.01
CA ALA A 143 -9.24 3.16 14.34
C ALA A 143 -10.39 3.62 15.26
N GLY A 144 -11.35 2.75 15.61
CA GLY A 144 -12.43 3.05 16.54
C GLY A 144 -13.55 3.93 15.96
N PHE A 145 -13.74 3.93 14.64
CA PHE A 145 -14.85 4.67 14.03
C PHE A 145 -16.21 4.06 14.43
N ALA A 146 -17.11 4.87 14.96
CA ALA A 146 -18.47 4.44 15.30
C ALA A 146 -19.28 4.07 14.05
N ASN A 147 -19.13 4.85 12.98
CA ASN A 147 -19.64 4.52 11.66
C ASN A 147 -18.45 4.22 10.73
N LYS A 148 -18.37 2.99 10.23
CA LYS A 148 -17.27 2.52 9.39
C LYS A 148 -17.09 3.32 8.09
N ARG A 149 -18.13 4.05 7.64
CA ARG A 149 -18.06 4.88 6.42
C ARG A 149 -17.37 6.21 6.63
N ASP A 150 -17.20 6.65 7.87
CA ASP A 150 -16.49 7.89 8.19
C ASP A 150 -14.99 7.82 7.84
N ILE A 151 -14.49 6.59 7.62
CA ILE A 151 -13.11 6.37 7.12
C ILE A 151 -12.87 7.01 5.75
N TYR A 152 -13.90 7.17 4.93
CA TYR A 152 -13.76 7.80 3.62
C TYR A 152 -13.55 9.32 3.74
N ASP A 153 -14.21 9.96 4.70
CA ASP A 153 -13.99 11.38 4.99
C ASP A 153 -12.56 11.60 5.51
N GLU A 154 -12.09 10.70 6.36
CA GLU A 154 -10.69 10.72 6.82
C GLU A 154 -9.70 10.54 5.66
N MET A 155 -9.98 9.62 4.74
CA MET A 155 -9.14 9.40 3.55
C MET A 155 -9.11 10.64 2.64
N ILE A 156 -10.28 11.26 2.39
CA ILE A 156 -10.39 12.48 1.58
C ILE A 156 -9.63 13.62 2.24
N ARG A 157 -9.77 13.80 3.55
CA ARG A 157 -9.06 14.81 4.33
C ARG A 157 -7.53 14.65 4.24
N ARG A 158 -7.04 13.42 4.29
CA ARG A 158 -5.60 13.13 4.12
C ARG A 158 -5.14 13.41 2.69
N ALA A 159 -5.94 13.05 1.69
CA ALA A 159 -5.65 13.35 0.29
C ALA A 159 -5.57 14.86 0.04
N ASP A 160 -6.50 15.64 0.60
CA ASP A 160 -6.47 17.11 0.55
C ASP A 160 -5.18 17.68 1.17
N ALA A 161 -4.77 17.18 2.33
CA ALA A 161 -3.54 17.62 2.96
C ALA A 161 -2.31 17.35 2.09
N ILE A 162 -2.21 16.17 1.49
CA ILE A 162 -1.11 15.83 0.57
C ILE A 162 -1.15 16.72 -0.67
N GLN A 163 -2.34 17.02 -1.20
CA GLN A 163 -2.49 17.93 -2.32
C GLN A 163 -1.99 19.34 -1.96
N ARG A 164 -2.40 19.89 -0.81
CA ARG A 164 -1.94 21.19 -0.32
C ARG A 164 -0.43 21.24 -0.12
N MET A 165 0.18 20.17 0.41
CA MET A 165 1.64 20.07 0.50
C MET A 165 2.29 20.14 -0.89
N THR A 166 1.73 19.42 -1.86
CA THR A 166 2.21 19.39 -3.25
C THR A 166 2.08 20.76 -3.92
N ASP A 167 0.93 21.42 -3.76
CA ASP A 167 0.65 22.74 -4.33
C ASP A 167 1.59 23.83 -3.79
N ARG A 168 2.14 23.61 -2.60
CA ARG A 168 3.13 24.47 -1.94
C ARG A 168 4.59 24.05 -2.17
N ASP A 169 4.81 23.04 -2.99
CA ASP A 169 6.13 22.45 -3.25
C ASP A 169 6.84 21.91 -1.97
N LEU A 170 6.05 21.49 -0.98
CA LEU A 170 6.57 20.86 0.24
C LEU A 170 6.83 19.37 -0.04
N THR A 171 7.88 19.11 -0.83
CA THR A 171 8.22 17.78 -1.35
C THR A 171 9.55 17.25 -0.81
N HIS A 172 10.33 18.10 -0.12
CA HIS A 172 11.59 17.68 0.47
C HIS A 172 11.35 16.70 1.64
N TYR A 173 12.22 15.68 1.73
CA TYR A 173 12.05 14.59 2.71
C TYR A 173 11.90 15.10 4.14
N ASP A 174 12.78 16.00 4.58
CA ASP A 174 12.78 16.48 5.98
C ASP A 174 11.53 17.30 6.29
N ASP A 175 11.09 18.17 5.36
CA ASP A 175 9.84 18.93 5.52
C ASP A 175 8.63 18.01 5.65
N VAL A 176 8.54 16.98 4.79
CA VAL A 176 7.47 15.99 4.83
C VAL A 176 7.53 15.18 6.14
N PHE A 177 8.73 14.78 6.56
CA PHE A 177 8.93 14.03 7.79
C PHE A 177 8.49 14.83 9.01
N ASP A 178 8.89 16.09 9.13
CA ASP A 178 8.55 16.95 10.25
C ASP A 178 7.06 17.29 10.28
N LEU A 179 6.45 17.59 9.13
CA LEU A 179 5.02 17.82 9.02
C LEU A 179 4.21 16.57 9.44
N LEU A 180 4.59 15.38 8.97
CA LEU A 180 3.95 14.14 9.40
C LEU A 180 4.20 13.87 10.90
N GLY A 181 5.37 14.22 11.42
CA GLY A 181 5.67 14.17 12.85
C GLY A 181 4.67 14.98 13.68
N LEU A 182 4.34 16.20 13.22
CA LEU A 182 3.31 17.04 13.87
C LEU A 182 1.93 16.39 13.86
N TYR A 183 1.56 15.69 12.79
CA TYR A 183 0.30 14.96 12.75
C TYR A 183 0.21 13.92 13.87
N TYR A 184 1.28 13.13 14.08
CA TYR A 184 1.29 12.05 15.07
C TYR A 184 1.45 12.57 16.52
N THR A 185 2.08 13.71 16.73
CA THR A 185 2.33 14.25 18.07
C THR A 185 1.27 15.24 18.52
N ASN A 186 0.78 16.08 17.63
CA ASN A 186 -0.10 17.22 17.94
C ASN A 186 -1.48 17.12 17.30
N GLY A 187 -1.72 16.10 16.48
CA GLY A 187 -3.00 15.84 15.84
C GLY A 187 -3.27 16.68 14.59
N TRP A 188 -4.46 16.47 14.04
CA TRP A 188 -4.86 17.00 12.74
C TRP A 188 -4.83 18.54 12.65
N ASP A 189 -5.34 19.24 13.65
CA ASP A 189 -5.49 20.70 13.58
C ASP A 189 -4.13 21.42 13.52
N HIS A 190 -3.14 20.90 14.25
CA HIS A 190 -1.78 21.44 14.21
C HIS A 190 -1.11 21.13 12.87
N PHE A 191 -1.22 19.90 12.39
CA PHE A 191 -0.69 19.48 11.10
C PHE A 191 -1.29 20.31 9.96
N SER A 192 -2.62 20.45 9.91
CA SER A 192 -3.30 21.18 8.86
C SER A 192 -2.89 22.66 8.81
N ARG A 193 -2.78 23.31 9.98
CA ARG A 193 -2.29 24.69 10.06
C ARG A 193 -0.83 24.81 9.68
N ALA A 194 -0.01 23.84 10.09
CA ALA A 194 1.41 23.84 9.76
C ALA A 194 1.63 23.77 8.24
N ILE A 195 0.86 22.97 7.50
CA ILE A 195 0.96 22.94 6.03
C ILE A 195 0.86 24.35 5.45
N ASP A 196 -0.09 25.17 5.93
CA ASP A 196 -0.34 26.50 5.38
C ASP A 196 0.72 27.53 5.75
N THR A 197 1.38 27.35 6.89
CA THR A 197 2.36 28.29 7.44
C THR A 197 3.80 27.81 7.36
N TRP A 198 4.05 26.58 6.87
CA TRP A 198 5.38 25.99 6.81
C TRP A 198 6.30 26.81 5.93
N VAL A 199 7.39 27.22 6.53
CA VAL A 199 8.54 27.78 5.81
C VAL A 199 9.56 26.67 5.72
N GLY A 200 9.75 26.10 4.54
CA GLY A 200 10.67 24.99 4.32
C GLY A 200 12.03 25.24 4.95
N ILE A 201 12.66 24.19 5.45
CA ILE A 201 14.03 24.27 5.94
C ILE A 201 14.89 24.71 4.77
N ASN A 202 15.66 25.80 4.90
CA ASN A 202 16.58 26.25 3.88
C ASN A 202 17.63 25.15 3.64
N HIS A 203 17.40 24.33 2.64
CA HIS A 203 18.32 23.31 2.18
C HIS A 203 19.39 23.99 1.28
N ASN A 204 20.42 24.60 1.90
CA ASN A 204 21.63 25.06 1.22
C ASN A 204 22.64 23.92 1.09
#